data_20b16c3566d857eca83a4494e8fa2f27
#
_entry.id   20b16c3566d857eca83a4494e8fa2f27
#
_cell.length_a   1.000
_cell.length_b   1.000
_cell.length_c   1.000
_cell.angle_alpha   90.00
_cell.angle_beta   90.00
_cell.angle_gamma   90.00
#
_symmetry.space_group_name_H-M   'P 1'
#
loop_
_entity.id
_entity.type
_entity.pdbx_description
1 polymer ?
#
loop_
_entity_poly.entity_id
_entity_poly.type
_entity_poly.pdbx_seq_one_letter_code
_entity_poly.pdbx_strand_id
1 'polypeptide(L)'
;MAGITGLGTTFNLPNYVGELFNVSPEDTPFLSAIGGLTGGVAVNSTVFTWSSYDLRDAADDRQRLEGADAPTAEGRVRAAGSNVLEIHQEQVSVSYTKQAATNQFAGTAPFVGGPNEVVDELAWQLQQEFKQIARDVEKSFISGTYQMPANNSSARKTRGVLEAIETNVKDLNGATLTKGDVLDLMQDVWENGGIQESETRTLLVNATLKRKLTGLFIEGTTYSSYQETSRNVGGVNLQTFETDFGRCNIVLSRYVPADTIIVASLEECAPCFMEIPGKGHFFAEPLAKTGASEKVQIYGEIGLRYGNERKHGKLVDVAVAGS
;
A
#
# COMPACT_ATOMS: atom_id res chain seq x y z
N MET A 1 60.99 -16.24 27.39
CA MET A 1 59.60 -15.92 27.62
C MET A 1 58.79 -16.43 26.45
N ALA A 2 57.96 -17.44 26.66
CA ALA A 2 57.04 -17.87 25.61
C ALA A 2 55.98 -16.79 25.46
N GLY A 3 55.82 -16.29 24.27
CA GLY A 3 54.75 -15.33 23.94
C GLY A 3 53.40 -15.99 24.14
N ILE A 4 52.41 -15.19 24.50
CA ILE A 4 51.03 -15.63 24.61
C ILE A 4 50.54 -15.94 23.18
N THR A 5 50.56 -17.23 22.83
CA THR A 5 50.09 -17.73 21.55
C THR A 5 48.80 -18.51 21.85
N GLY A 6 47.68 -17.86 21.70
CA GLY A 6 46.39 -18.49 21.78
C GLY A 6 45.37 -17.75 20.88
N LEU A 7 44.28 -18.39 20.56
CA LEU A 7 43.20 -17.79 19.77
C LEU A 7 42.50 -16.59 20.47
N GLY A 8 43.07 -16.04 21.56
CA GLY A 8 42.52 -14.91 22.28
C GLY A 8 41.15 -15.18 22.89
N THR A 9 40.88 -16.45 23.29
CA THR A 9 39.56 -16.88 23.79
C THR A 9 39.25 -16.39 25.20
N THR A 10 40.27 -15.94 25.94
CA THR A 10 40.09 -15.37 27.27
C THR A 10 39.82 -13.87 27.13
N PHE A 11 38.69 -13.42 27.55
CA PHE A 11 38.17 -12.05 27.40
C PHE A 11 37.88 -11.59 25.96
N ASN A 12 37.89 -12.49 24.99
CA ASN A 12 37.51 -12.22 23.61
C ASN A 12 36.00 -12.34 23.47
N LEU A 13 35.28 -11.34 23.96
CA LEU A 13 33.82 -11.26 23.83
C LEU A 13 33.43 -10.88 22.39
N PRO A 14 32.30 -11.38 21.87
CA PRO A 14 31.76 -10.97 20.58
C PRO A 14 31.64 -9.44 20.55
N ASN A 15 32.29 -8.81 19.56
CA ASN A 15 32.15 -7.38 19.38
C ASN A 15 31.00 -7.09 18.43
N TYR A 16 30.05 -6.30 18.89
CA TYR A 16 28.96 -5.80 18.05
C TYR A 16 29.43 -4.56 17.31
N VAL A 17 29.26 -4.57 15.99
CA VAL A 17 29.71 -3.48 15.10
C VAL A 17 28.89 -2.20 15.29
N GLY A 18 27.78 -2.25 16.07
CA GLY A 18 26.93 -1.08 16.33
C GLY A 18 25.93 -0.77 15.23
N GLU A 19 25.83 -1.61 14.21
CA GLU A 19 24.84 -1.46 13.13
C GLU A 19 23.68 -2.43 13.33
N LEU A 20 22.45 -1.90 13.26
CA LEU A 20 21.23 -2.68 13.25
C LEU A 20 20.79 -2.90 11.80
N PHE A 21 20.81 -4.16 11.37
CA PHE A 21 20.30 -4.53 10.05
C PHE A 21 18.85 -4.98 10.17
N ASN A 22 17.98 -4.33 9.40
CA ASN A 22 16.60 -4.77 9.30
C ASN A 22 16.48 -5.97 8.36
N VAL A 23 15.95 -7.06 8.87
CA VAL A 23 15.72 -8.30 8.11
C VAL A 23 14.34 -8.29 7.42
N SER A 24 13.41 -7.48 7.93
CA SER A 24 12.06 -7.42 7.41
C SER A 24 11.87 -6.29 6.40
N PRO A 25 11.09 -6.51 5.33
CA PRO A 25 10.77 -5.43 4.40
C PRO A 25 9.91 -4.36 5.10
N GLU A 26 10.26 -3.10 4.89
CA GLU A 26 9.53 -1.93 5.45
C GLU A 26 8.68 -1.20 4.40
N ASP A 27 8.72 -1.64 3.14
CA ASP A 27 8.12 -0.93 2.01
C ASP A 27 6.59 -0.96 2.10
N THR A 28 5.97 0.20 2.00
CA THR A 28 4.53 0.38 1.88
C THR A 28 4.21 1.28 0.69
N PRO A 29 4.43 0.80 -0.55
CA PRO A 29 4.42 1.65 -1.73
C PRO A 29 3.04 2.19 -2.08
N PHE A 30 1.98 1.41 -1.92
CA PHE A 30 0.62 1.85 -2.19
C PHE A 30 0.16 2.90 -1.17
N LEU A 31 0.29 2.61 0.12
CA LEU A 31 -0.04 3.54 1.20
C LEU A 31 0.73 4.86 1.06
N SER A 32 2.04 4.78 0.77
CA SER A 32 2.88 5.97 0.59
C SER A 32 2.43 6.81 -0.61
N ALA A 33 1.99 6.19 -1.69
CA ALA A 33 1.53 6.88 -2.89
C ALA A 33 0.20 7.61 -2.69
N ILE A 34 -0.68 7.13 -1.81
CA ILE A 34 -2.01 7.73 -1.56
C ILE A 34 -2.06 8.68 -0.36
N GLY A 35 -0.93 8.90 0.33
CA GLY A 35 -0.84 9.89 1.42
C GLY A 35 -0.23 9.39 2.74
N GLY A 36 0.09 8.11 2.86
CA GLY A 36 0.71 7.55 4.07
C GLY A 36 -0.25 7.47 5.27
N LEU A 37 0.33 7.33 6.47
CA LEU A 37 -0.43 7.32 7.73
C LEU A 37 -0.80 8.72 8.24
N THR A 38 -0.31 9.78 7.61
CA THR A 38 -0.51 11.17 8.07
C THR A 38 -1.29 12.03 7.09
N GLY A 39 -1.33 11.65 5.81
CA GLY A 39 -2.13 12.31 4.79
C GLY A 39 -3.51 11.67 4.67
N GLY A 40 -4.44 12.34 4.01
CA GLY A 40 -5.76 11.81 3.74
C GLY A 40 -6.90 12.71 4.17
N VAL A 41 -8.08 12.14 4.34
CA VAL A 41 -9.32 12.87 4.63
C VAL A 41 -9.82 12.54 6.03
N ALA A 42 -10.05 13.57 6.85
CA ALA A 42 -10.69 13.39 8.15
C ALA A 42 -12.19 13.09 7.97
N VAL A 43 -12.69 12.09 8.69
CA VAL A 43 -14.10 11.70 8.71
C VAL A 43 -14.62 11.64 10.15
N ASN A 44 -15.91 11.90 10.32
CA ASN A 44 -16.55 11.99 11.64
C ASN A 44 -17.44 10.78 11.96
N SER A 45 -17.35 9.72 11.18
CA SER A 45 -18.14 8.51 11.36
C SER A 45 -17.32 7.27 11.08
N THR A 46 -17.64 6.19 11.76
CA THR A 46 -17.01 4.86 11.55
C THR A 46 -17.31 4.28 10.17
N VAL A 47 -18.49 4.62 9.62
CA VAL A 47 -18.84 4.36 8.22
C VAL A 47 -18.77 5.69 7.49
N PHE A 48 -17.95 5.77 6.47
CA PHE A 48 -17.84 6.95 5.63
C PHE A 48 -18.32 6.65 4.22
N THR A 49 -18.85 7.67 3.58
CA THR A 49 -19.47 7.55 2.26
C THR A 49 -18.95 8.62 1.33
N TRP A 50 -18.93 8.31 0.06
CA TRP A 50 -18.66 9.26 -1.02
C TRP A 50 -19.71 9.12 -2.10
N SER A 51 -19.92 10.17 -2.89
CA SER A 51 -20.88 10.16 -3.97
C SER A 51 -20.18 9.92 -5.30
N SER A 52 -20.72 9.01 -6.10
CA SER A 52 -20.41 8.86 -7.51
C SER A 52 -21.64 9.22 -8.34
N TYR A 53 -21.44 9.67 -9.54
CA TYR A 53 -22.49 9.92 -10.51
C TYR A 53 -22.07 9.45 -11.88
N ASP A 54 -23.05 9.11 -12.69
CA ASP A 54 -22.84 8.69 -14.06
C ASP A 54 -23.48 9.69 -15.00
N LEU A 55 -22.82 9.95 -16.11
CA LEU A 55 -23.35 10.73 -17.21
C LEU A 55 -23.99 9.77 -18.21
N ARG A 56 -25.03 10.22 -18.88
CA ARG A 56 -25.55 9.46 -20.02
C ARG A 56 -24.49 9.36 -21.11
N ASP A 57 -24.60 8.34 -21.93
CA ASP A 57 -23.77 8.22 -23.12
C ASP A 57 -23.97 9.42 -24.07
N ALA A 58 -22.93 9.74 -24.82
CA ALA A 58 -23.04 10.71 -25.92
C ALA A 58 -24.02 10.19 -26.96
N ALA A 59 -24.88 11.06 -27.49
CA ALA A 59 -25.85 10.71 -28.49
C ALA A 59 -25.80 11.70 -29.65
N ASP A 60 -25.92 11.18 -30.87
CA ASP A 60 -25.82 11.96 -32.12
C ASP A 60 -27.12 12.73 -32.46
N ASP A 61 -28.23 12.39 -31.75
CA ASP A 61 -29.58 12.92 -32.02
C ASP A 61 -30.02 14.04 -31.09
N ARG A 62 -29.12 14.72 -30.44
CA ARG A 62 -29.41 15.78 -29.47
C ARG A 62 -29.50 17.18 -30.06
N GLN A 63 -29.18 17.34 -31.32
CA GLN A 63 -29.31 18.59 -32.05
C GLN A 63 -30.80 18.94 -32.21
N ARG A 64 -31.13 20.23 -32.14
CA ARG A 64 -32.51 20.68 -32.19
C ARG A 64 -32.68 21.61 -33.38
N LEU A 65 -33.90 21.64 -33.89
CA LEU A 65 -34.30 22.62 -34.91
C LEU A 65 -34.45 24.00 -34.29
N GLU A 66 -34.23 25.01 -35.07
CA GLU A 66 -34.51 26.40 -34.68
C GLU A 66 -35.99 26.56 -34.29
N GLY A 67 -36.25 27.12 -33.10
CA GLY A 67 -37.61 27.29 -32.59
C GLY A 67 -38.27 26.04 -32.01
N ALA A 68 -37.55 24.91 -31.87
CA ALA A 68 -38.08 23.72 -31.24
C ALA A 68 -38.27 23.89 -29.70
N ASP A 69 -39.31 23.27 -29.15
CA ASP A 69 -39.54 23.24 -27.71
C ASP A 69 -38.41 22.50 -26.96
N ALA A 70 -38.21 22.90 -25.69
CA ALA A 70 -37.24 22.21 -24.82
C ALA A 70 -37.58 20.75 -24.66
N PRO A 71 -36.58 19.85 -24.68
CA PRO A 71 -36.82 18.42 -24.45
C PRO A 71 -37.24 18.16 -22.99
N THR A 72 -37.83 16.98 -22.74
CA THR A 72 -38.15 16.53 -21.41
C THR A 72 -36.90 16.57 -20.51
N ALA A 73 -37.06 17.09 -19.30
CA ALA A 73 -35.95 17.18 -18.34
C ALA A 73 -35.46 15.78 -17.95
N GLU A 74 -34.16 15.60 -18.00
CA GLU A 74 -33.47 14.40 -17.56
C GLU A 74 -32.64 14.71 -16.32
N GLY A 75 -32.83 13.95 -15.25
CA GLY A 75 -32.02 14.02 -14.03
C GLY A 75 -30.86 13.02 -14.04
N ARG A 76 -29.84 13.33 -13.27
CA ARG A 76 -28.75 12.38 -12.98
C ARG A 76 -28.87 11.93 -11.52
N VAL A 77 -28.76 10.62 -11.29
CA VAL A 77 -28.82 10.05 -9.95
C VAL A 77 -27.40 9.89 -9.41
N ARG A 78 -27.23 10.21 -8.14
CA ARG A 78 -25.97 9.96 -7.43
C ARG A 78 -26.04 8.61 -6.76
N ALA A 79 -25.03 7.80 -6.93
CA ALA A 79 -24.80 6.58 -6.16
C ALA A 79 -23.86 6.88 -4.98
N ALA A 80 -24.02 6.17 -3.88
CA ALA A 80 -23.14 6.29 -2.72
C ALA A 80 -22.24 5.06 -2.62
N GLY A 81 -20.93 5.29 -2.71
CA GLY A 81 -19.94 4.34 -2.26
C GLY A 81 -19.75 4.46 -0.75
N SER A 82 -19.42 3.38 -0.07
CA SER A 82 -19.18 3.36 1.39
C SER A 82 -18.08 2.41 1.78
N ASN A 83 -17.39 2.76 2.86
CA ASN A 83 -16.42 1.87 3.51
C ASN A 83 -16.41 2.15 5.01
N VAL A 84 -15.66 1.35 5.77
CA VAL A 84 -15.58 1.45 7.23
C VAL A 84 -14.14 1.71 7.66
N LEU A 85 -14.01 2.38 8.81
CA LEU A 85 -12.72 2.53 9.48
C LEU A 85 -12.40 1.28 10.29
N GLU A 86 -11.19 0.82 10.22
CA GLU A 86 -10.63 -0.22 11.10
C GLU A 86 -9.75 0.41 12.19
N ILE A 87 -9.67 -0.25 13.33
CA ILE A 87 -8.89 0.20 14.46
C ILE A 87 -7.55 -0.56 14.44
N HIS A 88 -6.48 0.21 14.44
CA HIS A 88 -5.12 -0.30 14.71
C HIS A 88 -4.69 0.16 16.09
N GLN A 89 -4.43 -0.80 16.97
CA GLN A 89 -4.01 -0.55 18.34
C GLN A 89 -2.93 -1.55 18.73
N GLU A 90 -1.76 -1.02 19.07
CA GLU A 90 -0.61 -1.81 19.51
C GLU A 90 -0.06 -1.27 20.83
N GLN A 91 0.57 -2.13 21.60
CA GLN A 91 1.16 -1.76 22.89
C GLN A 91 2.64 -2.11 22.92
N VAL A 92 3.44 -1.14 23.27
CA VAL A 92 4.86 -1.32 23.59
C VAL A 92 5.03 -1.35 25.12
N SER A 93 5.80 -2.29 25.62
CA SER A 93 6.13 -2.39 27.04
C SER A 93 7.63 -2.67 27.22
N VAL A 94 8.32 -1.79 27.91
CA VAL A 94 9.76 -1.91 28.18
C VAL A 94 10.00 -1.94 29.68
N SER A 95 10.70 -2.96 30.18
CA SER A 95 11.05 -3.08 31.59
C SER A 95 12.13 -2.07 31.99
N TYR A 96 12.14 -1.65 33.26
CA TYR A 96 13.18 -0.75 33.77
C TYR A 96 14.59 -1.32 33.64
N THR A 97 14.73 -2.64 33.81
CA THR A 97 16.02 -3.31 33.62
C THR A 97 16.50 -3.16 32.18
N LYS A 98 15.59 -3.32 31.20
CA LYS A 98 15.95 -3.15 29.78
C LYS A 98 16.29 -1.70 29.45
N GLN A 99 15.55 -0.72 29.98
CA GLN A 99 15.87 0.69 29.83
C GLN A 99 17.24 1.04 30.42
N ALA A 100 17.53 0.52 31.64
CA ALA A 100 18.82 0.74 32.27
C ALA A 100 20.00 0.07 31.54
N ALA A 101 19.74 -1.05 30.86
CA ALA A 101 20.75 -1.81 30.13
C ALA A 101 21.04 -1.28 28.72
N THR A 102 20.20 -0.40 28.17
CA THR A 102 20.30 0.06 26.78
C THR A 102 21.61 0.80 26.50
N ASN A 103 22.17 1.50 27.48
CA ASN A 103 23.42 2.26 27.34
C ASN A 103 24.69 1.47 27.63
N GLN A 104 24.67 0.15 27.70
CA GLN A 104 25.87 -0.64 28.04
C GLN A 104 27.01 -0.51 27.02
N PHE A 105 26.73 -0.09 25.80
CA PHE A 105 27.72 0.12 24.75
C PHE A 105 28.07 1.59 24.51
N ALA A 106 27.35 2.52 25.14
CA ALA A 106 27.50 3.97 24.93
C ALA A 106 28.70 4.61 25.68
N GLY A 107 29.40 3.90 26.49
CA GLY A 107 30.38 4.56 27.34
C GLY A 107 31.73 3.91 27.40
N THR A 108 32.67 4.16 26.56
CA THR A 108 34.13 4.08 26.78
C THR A 108 34.94 3.57 25.57
N ALA A 109 34.33 3.31 24.44
CA ALA A 109 35.10 2.98 23.24
C ALA A 109 35.28 4.22 22.36
N PRO A 110 36.46 4.46 21.77
CA PRO A 110 36.69 5.59 20.86
C PRO A 110 35.89 5.53 19.53
N PHE A 111 34.98 4.59 19.41
CA PHE A 111 34.08 4.39 18.27
C PHE A 111 32.59 4.62 18.62
N VAL A 112 32.31 5.22 19.77
CA VAL A 112 30.96 5.57 20.21
C VAL A 112 30.48 6.76 19.39
N GLY A 113 29.39 6.58 18.67
CA GLY A 113 28.79 7.61 17.83
C GLY A 113 28.38 7.12 16.43
N GLY A 114 28.24 5.81 16.25
CA GLY A 114 27.61 5.28 15.03
C GLY A 114 26.13 5.67 14.97
N PRO A 115 25.58 5.99 13.76
CA PRO A 115 24.20 6.48 13.59
C PRO A 115 23.11 5.48 13.94
N ASN A 116 23.45 4.27 14.36
CA ASN A 116 22.53 3.16 14.58
C ASN A 116 22.47 2.65 16.02
N GLU A 117 23.02 3.39 16.97
CA GLU A 117 22.99 2.98 18.37
C GLU A 117 21.63 3.31 19.00
N VAL A 118 21.00 2.31 19.62
CA VAL A 118 19.72 2.50 20.35
C VAL A 118 20.01 3.15 21.68
N VAL A 119 19.79 4.45 21.76
CA VAL A 119 19.96 5.26 22.98
C VAL A 119 18.73 5.15 23.87
N ASP A 120 17.54 5.10 23.29
CA ASP A 120 16.25 4.95 23.96
C ASP A 120 15.48 3.77 23.39
N GLU A 121 15.41 2.69 24.16
CA GLU A 121 14.73 1.46 23.76
C GLU A 121 13.23 1.67 23.53
N LEU A 122 12.58 2.51 24.34
CA LEU A 122 11.15 2.77 24.21
C LEU A 122 10.84 3.50 22.89
N ALA A 123 11.61 4.55 22.59
CA ALA A 123 11.45 5.31 21.35
C ALA A 123 11.73 4.43 20.11
N TRP A 124 12.76 3.58 20.19
CA TRP A 124 13.08 2.65 19.11
C TRP A 124 11.95 1.64 18.87
N GLN A 125 11.42 1.02 19.92
CA GLN A 125 10.31 0.07 19.84
C GLN A 125 9.05 0.74 19.26
N LEU A 126 8.74 1.97 19.67
CA LEU A 126 7.62 2.73 19.11
C LEU A 126 7.77 2.95 17.60
N GLN A 127 8.97 3.28 17.13
CA GLN A 127 9.22 3.42 15.70
C GLN A 127 9.00 2.11 14.93
N GLN A 128 9.43 0.98 15.50
CA GLN A 128 9.21 -0.31 14.85
C GLN A 128 7.71 -0.66 14.78
N GLU A 129 6.95 -0.38 15.83
CA GLU A 129 5.50 -0.61 15.84
C GLU A 129 4.75 0.28 14.85
N PHE A 130 5.14 1.54 14.68
CA PHE A 130 4.57 2.39 13.62
C PHE A 130 4.84 1.84 12.21
N LYS A 131 6.03 1.31 11.97
CA LYS A 131 6.34 0.64 10.71
C LYS A 131 5.50 -0.64 10.51
N GLN A 132 5.28 -1.39 11.59
CA GLN A 132 4.45 -2.58 11.55
C GLN A 132 3.00 -2.23 11.24
N ILE A 133 2.43 -1.22 11.91
CA ILE A 133 1.08 -0.71 11.61
C ILE A 133 0.97 -0.25 10.16
N ALA A 134 1.96 0.45 9.62
CA ALA A 134 1.96 0.88 8.22
C ALA A 134 1.89 -0.32 7.26
N ARG A 135 2.60 -1.41 7.57
CA ARG A 135 2.56 -2.64 6.78
C ARG A 135 1.20 -3.33 6.85
N ASP A 136 0.59 -3.34 8.03
CA ASP A 136 -0.72 -3.95 8.24
C ASP A 136 -1.82 -3.15 7.52
N VAL A 137 -1.74 -1.82 7.56
CA VAL A 137 -2.62 -0.91 6.78
C VAL A 137 -2.43 -1.11 5.28
N GLU A 138 -1.20 -1.20 4.78
CA GLU A 138 -0.93 -1.48 3.36
C GLU A 138 -1.60 -2.79 2.92
N LYS A 139 -1.48 -3.84 3.74
CA LYS A 139 -2.10 -5.13 3.46
C LYS A 139 -3.62 -5.02 3.47
N SER A 140 -4.22 -4.35 4.46
CA SER A 140 -5.67 -4.15 4.54
C SER A 140 -6.19 -3.33 3.35
N PHE A 141 -5.46 -2.32 2.90
CA PHE A 141 -5.86 -1.48 1.78
C PHE A 141 -5.80 -2.21 0.44
N ILE A 142 -4.90 -3.18 0.28
CA ILE A 142 -4.81 -3.98 -0.95
C ILE A 142 -5.80 -5.16 -0.90
N SER A 143 -5.74 -5.99 0.13
CA SER A 143 -6.43 -7.29 0.19
C SER A 143 -7.43 -7.43 1.33
N GLY A 144 -7.77 -6.34 2.02
CA GLY A 144 -8.74 -6.35 3.11
C GLY A 144 -10.14 -6.73 2.65
N THR A 145 -10.82 -7.54 3.46
CA THR A 145 -12.21 -7.93 3.26
C THR A 145 -13.13 -7.10 4.14
N TYR A 146 -14.20 -6.55 3.54
CA TYR A 146 -15.15 -5.71 4.24
C TYR A 146 -15.83 -6.45 5.40
N GLN A 147 -15.80 -5.83 6.57
CA GLN A 147 -16.55 -6.33 7.72
C GLN A 147 -17.10 -5.17 8.56
N MET A 148 -18.41 -5.07 8.62
CA MET A 148 -19.11 -4.16 9.52
C MET A 148 -20.00 -4.98 10.44
N PRO A 149 -19.56 -5.30 11.67
CA PRO A 149 -20.33 -6.07 12.61
C PRO A 149 -21.53 -5.26 13.16
N ALA A 150 -22.62 -5.94 13.45
CA ALA A 150 -23.82 -5.32 14.04
C ALA A 150 -23.62 -4.90 15.51
N ASN A 151 -22.64 -5.48 16.17
CA ASN A 151 -22.29 -5.21 17.57
C ASN A 151 -20.77 -5.27 17.75
N ASN A 152 -20.27 -4.93 18.93
CA ASN A 152 -18.82 -4.90 19.23
C ASN A 152 -18.23 -6.28 19.55
N SER A 153 -18.74 -7.36 18.95
CA SER A 153 -18.21 -8.73 19.14
C SER A 153 -17.10 -9.11 18.13
N SER A 154 -16.98 -8.36 17.04
CA SER A 154 -16.00 -8.58 16.00
C SER A 154 -15.37 -7.24 15.59
N ALA A 155 -14.12 -7.26 15.15
CA ALA A 155 -13.45 -6.07 14.65
C ALA A 155 -14.05 -5.61 13.32
N ARG A 156 -14.13 -4.30 13.12
CA ARG A 156 -14.41 -3.70 11.81
C ARG A 156 -13.19 -3.88 10.92
N LYS A 157 -13.41 -4.14 9.62
CA LYS A 157 -12.33 -4.27 8.62
C LYS A 157 -12.68 -3.45 7.40
N THR A 158 -11.75 -2.64 6.95
CA THR A 158 -11.91 -1.83 5.74
C THR A 158 -11.88 -2.71 4.50
N ARG A 159 -12.65 -2.32 3.48
CA ARG A 159 -12.61 -2.97 2.16
C ARG A 159 -11.36 -2.53 1.43
N GLY A 160 -10.55 -3.49 1.00
CA GLY A 160 -9.38 -3.24 0.16
C GLY A 160 -9.74 -3.07 -1.32
N VAL A 161 -8.78 -2.60 -2.10
CA VAL A 161 -8.95 -2.38 -3.55
C VAL A 161 -9.36 -3.66 -4.27
N LEU A 162 -8.78 -4.81 -3.91
CA LEU A 162 -9.11 -6.09 -4.56
C LEU A 162 -10.57 -6.49 -4.39
N GLU A 163 -11.14 -6.30 -3.21
CA GLU A 163 -12.55 -6.59 -2.97
C GLU A 163 -13.46 -5.54 -3.60
N ALA A 164 -13.00 -4.28 -3.65
CA ALA A 164 -13.77 -3.17 -4.16
C ALA A 164 -14.01 -3.25 -5.68
N ILE A 165 -13.11 -3.85 -6.44
CA ILE A 165 -13.23 -3.97 -7.89
C ILE A 165 -14.19 -5.12 -8.23
N GLU A 166 -15.34 -4.78 -8.79
CA GLU A 166 -16.39 -5.73 -9.18
C GLU A 166 -16.62 -5.75 -10.70
N THR A 167 -16.51 -4.61 -11.38
CA THR A 167 -16.84 -4.49 -12.81
C THR A 167 -15.69 -4.94 -13.71
N ASN A 168 -14.50 -4.40 -13.54
CA ASN A 168 -13.36 -4.65 -14.41
C ASN A 168 -12.54 -5.84 -13.89
N VAL A 169 -13.07 -7.03 -14.03
CA VAL A 169 -12.44 -8.26 -13.53
C VAL A 169 -12.16 -9.20 -14.70
N LYS A 170 -10.89 -9.52 -14.93
CA LYS A 170 -10.47 -10.53 -15.88
C LYS A 170 -9.91 -11.73 -15.13
N ASP A 171 -10.59 -12.87 -15.23
CA ASP A 171 -10.17 -14.14 -14.65
C ASP A 171 -9.48 -14.98 -15.73
N LEU A 172 -8.23 -15.37 -15.49
CA LEU A 172 -7.46 -16.21 -16.40
C LEU A 172 -7.65 -17.71 -16.14
N ASN A 173 -8.38 -18.09 -15.07
CA ASN A 173 -8.63 -19.50 -14.75
C ASN A 173 -7.35 -20.38 -14.78
N GLY A 174 -6.26 -19.88 -14.24
CA GLY A 174 -4.98 -20.59 -14.24
C GLY A 174 -4.22 -20.57 -15.56
N ALA A 175 -4.61 -19.74 -16.53
CA ALA A 175 -3.86 -19.61 -17.78
C ALA A 175 -2.60 -18.74 -17.61
N THR A 176 -1.66 -18.93 -18.52
CA THR A 176 -0.43 -18.13 -18.55
C THR A 176 -0.75 -16.70 -19.01
N LEU A 177 -0.23 -15.71 -18.28
CA LEU A 177 -0.36 -14.31 -18.63
C LEU A 177 0.22 -14.01 -20.02
N THR A 178 -0.56 -13.34 -20.83
CA THR A 178 -0.13 -12.83 -22.14
C THR A 178 -0.13 -11.29 -22.15
N LYS A 179 0.54 -10.71 -23.14
CA LYS A 179 0.51 -9.25 -23.36
C LYS A 179 -0.92 -8.76 -23.64
N GLY A 180 -1.69 -9.55 -24.39
CA GLY A 180 -3.09 -9.26 -24.71
C GLY A 180 -3.94 -9.12 -23.45
N ASP A 181 -3.79 -10.00 -22.48
CA ASP A 181 -4.60 -9.98 -21.25
C ASP A 181 -4.47 -8.69 -20.46
N VAL A 182 -3.25 -8.14 -20.42
CA VAL A 182 -2.99 -6.86 -19.74
C VAL A 182 -3.60 -5.70 -20.51
N LEU A 183 -3.49 -5.71 -21.85
CA LEU A 183 -4.06 -4.66 -22.70
C LEU A 183 -5.58 -4.70 -22.69
N ASP A 184 -6.18 -5.89 -22.73
CA ASP A 184 -7.64 -6.08 -22.66
C ASP A 184 -8.19 -5.54 -21.33
N LEU A 185 -7.51 -5.85 -20.18
CA LEU A 185 -7.90 -5.28 -18.88
C LEU A 185 -7.82 -3.76 -18.89
N MET A 186 -6.78 -3.19 -19.50
CA MET A 186 -6.63 -1.74 -19.61
C MET A 186 -7.71 -1.12 -20.50
N GLN A 187 -8.11 -1.82 -21.56
CA GLN A 187 -9.22 -1.42 -22.42
C GLN A 187 -10.54 -1.41 -21.64
N ASP A 188 -10.84 -2.46 -20.88
CA ASP A 188 -12.04 -2.54 -20.07
C ASP A 188 -12.11 -1.38 -19.06
N VAL A 189 -11.00 -1.07 -18.39
CA VAL A 189 -10.93 0.06 -17.46
C VAL A 189 -11.12 1.39 -18.19
N TRP A 190 -10.55 1.56 -19.39
CA TRP A 190 -10.70 2.77 -20.18
C TRP A 190 -12.15 2.95 -20.68
N GLU A 191 -12.78 1.91 -21.18
CA GLU A 191 -14.18 1.92 -21.61
C GLU A 191 -15.16 2.27 -20.48
N ASN A 192 -14.83 1.88 -19.26
CA ASN A 192 -15.60 2.19 -18.06
C ASN A 192 -15.23 3.53 -17.39
N GLY A 193 -14.45 4.38 -18.07
CA GLY A 193 -14.16 5.76 -17.67
C GLY A 193 -12.96 5.94 -16.75
N GLY A 194 -12.14 4.89 -16.55
CA GLY A 194 -10.80 4.99 -15.96
C GLY A 194 -9.73 5.36 -16.99
N ILE A 195 -8.48 5.39 -16.57
CA ILE A 195 -7.30 5.67 -17.43
C ILE A 195 -7.48 7.00 -18.21
N GLN A 196 -7.99 8.02 -17.55
CA GLN A 196 -8.10 9.34 -18.13
C GLN A 196 -6.71 9.96 -18.29
N GLU A 197 -6.59 10.93 -19.20
CA GLU A 197 -5.30 11.54 -19.56
C GLU A 197 -4.59 12.21 -18.36
N SER A 198 -5.37 12.70 -17.38
CA SER A 198 -4.88 13.31 -16.14
C SER A 198 -4.60 12.34 -15.00
N GLU A 199 -4.89 11.05 -15.16
CA GLU A 199 -4.77 10.05 -14.09
C GLU A 199 -3.43 9.30 -14.13
N THR A 200 -2.93 8.96 -12.94
CA THR A 200 -1.74 8.13 -12.79
C THR A 200 -2.10 6.66 -12.96
N ARG A 201 -1.79 6.12 -14.11
CA ARG A 201 -2.02 4.71 -14.43
C ARG A 201 -0.99 3.87 -13.73
N THR A 202 -1.40 3.11 -12.73
CA THR A 202 -0.48 2.32 -11.91
C THR A 202 -0.89 0.87 -11.89
N LEU A 203 0.04 -0.01 -12.26
CA LEU A 203 -0.08 -1.45 -12.07
C LEU A 203 0.56 -1.84 -10.74
N LEU A 204 -0.24 -2.35 -9.82
CA LEU A 204 0.24 -2.95 -8.58
C LEU A 204 0.42 -4.45 -8.80
N VAL A 205 1.61 -4.93 -8.60
CA VAL A 205 1.97 -6.32 -8.87
C VAL A 205 2.90 -6.90 -7.81
N ASN A 206 2.85 -8.22 -7.66
CA ASN A 206 3.86 -8.96 -6.91
C ASN A 206 5.13 -9.16 -7.73
N ALA A 207 6.25 -9.48 -7.08
CA ALA A 207 7.55 -9.69 -7.72
C ALA A 207 7.53 -10.78 -8.82
N THR A 208 6.75 -11.84 -8.63
CA THR A 208 6.62 -12.94 -9.60
C THR A 208 5.99 -12.45 -10.90
N LEU A 209 4.86 -11.75 -10.82
CA LEU A 209 4.18 -11.21 -11.99
C LEU A 209 4.94 -10.05 -12.62
N LYS A 210 5.66 -9.24 -11.82
CA LYS A 210 6.55 -8.21 -12.40
C LYS A 210 7.61 -8.81 -13.30
N ARG A 211 8.24 -9.93 -12.90
CA ARG A 211 9.21 -10.63 -13.77
C ARG A 211 8.58 -11.12 -15.06
N LYS A 212 7.33 -11.67 -14.99
CA LYS A 212 6.59 -12.08 -16.18
C LYS A 212 6.27 -10.90 -17.09
N LEU A 213 5.78 -9.79 -16.53
CA LEU A 213 5.52 -8.57 -17.30
C LEU A 213 6.78 -8.06 -18.00
N THR A 214 7.90 -8.03 -17.29
CA THR A 214 9.20 -7.64 -17.89
C THR A 214 9.56 -8.53 -19.07
N GLY A 215 9.43 -9.86 -18.95
CA GLY A 215 9.65 -10.78 -20.05
C GLY A 215 8.70 -10.54 -21.23
N LEU A 216 7.40 -10.38 -20.97
CA LEU A 216 6.39 -10.18 -22.02
C LEU A 216 6.58 -8.87 -22.80
N PHE A 217 6.95 -7.77 -22.11
CA PHE A 217 7.08 -6.47 -22.76
C PHE A 217 8.47 -6.19 -23.33
N ILE A 218 9.52 -6.81 -22.81
CA ILE A 218 10.90 -6.61 -23.29
C ILE A 218 11.37 -7.71 -24.22
N GLU A 219 11.15 -8.99 -23.89
CA GLU A 219 11.66 -10.13 -24.66
C GLU A 219 10.81 -10.45 -25.89
N GLY A 220 9.52 -10.06 -25.91
CA GLY A 220 8.60 -10.31 -27.01
C GLY A 220 8.80 -9.45 -28.28
N THR A 221 9.75 -8.53 -28.29
CA THR A 221 9.93 -7.57 -29.39
C THR A 221 11.28 -7.74 -30.07
N THR A 222 11.28 -8.48 -31.17
CA THR A 222 12.44 -8.55 -32.08
C THR A 222 12.64 -7.24 -32.85
N TYR A 223 11.67 -6.37 -32.89
CA TYR A 223 11.71 -5.04 -33.53
C TYR A 223 10.61 -4.16 -32.95
N SER A 224 10.92 -3.27 -32.04
CA SER A 224 10.41 -1.90 -32.01
C SER A 224 10.90 -1.15 -30.78
N SER A 225 11.23 0.10 -31.01
CA SER A 225 11.63 1.13 -30.09
C SER A 225 10.59 1.39 -28.99
N TYR A 226 10.54 0.54 -27.96
CA TYR A 226 10.03 0.99 -26.68
C TYR A 226 11.17 1.76 -26.01
N GLN A 227 10.99 3.07 -25.84
CA GLN A 227 11.96 3.89 -25.14
C GLN A 227 12.04 3.41 -23.70
N GLU A 228 13.13 2.74 -23.38
CA GLU A 228 13.56 2.49 -22.00
C GLU A 228 13.83 3.84 -21.33
N THR A 229 12.97 4.25 -20.41
CA THR A 229 13.14 5.54 -19.71
C THR A 229 14.07 5.43 -18.51
N SER A 230 14.48 4.23 -18.09
CA SER A 230 15.55 4.07 -17.09
C SER A 230 16.15 2.66 -17.12
N ARG A 231 17.39 2.57 -17.59
CA ARG A 231 18.19 1.35 -17.57
C ARG A 231 19.17 1.41 -16.40
N ASN A 232 18.98 0.56 -15.41
CA ASN A 232 20.00 0.35 -14.38
C ASN A 232 20.97 -0.75 -14.81
N VAL A 233 22.26 -0.49 -14.65
CA VAL A 233 23.34 -1.42 -14.96
C VAL A 233 23.25 -2.61 -13.98
N GLY A 234 22.95 -3.82 -14.51
CA GLY A 234 22.90 -5.05 -13.71
C GLY A 234 21.59 -5.83 -13.77
N GLY A 235 20.56 -5.33 -14.46
CA GLY A 235 19.29 -6.02 -14.65
C GLY A 235 18.29 -5.11 -15.35
N VAL A 236 17.40 -5.69 -16.15
CA VAL A 236 16.32 -4.94 -16.78
C VAL A 236 15.23 -4.72 -15.74
N ASN A 237 15.02 -3.45 -15.33
CA ASN A 237 13.95 -3.07 -14.44
C ASN A 237 12.93 -2.23 -15.20
N LEU A 238 11.77 -2.82 -15.50
CA LEU A 238 10.67 -2.11 -16.12
C LEU A 238 9.90 -1.36 -15.02
N GLN A 239 10.09 -0.05 -14.92
CA GLN A 239 9.34 0.81 -13.99
C GLN A 239 8.12 1.42 -14.65
N THR A 240 8.23 1.74 -15.94
CA THR A 240 7.14 2.29 -16.74
C THR A 240 7.15 1.64 -18.10
N PHE A 241 5.97 1.47 -18.67
CA PHE A 241 5.82 1.04 -20.06
C PHE A 241 4.73 1.88 -20.74
N GLU A 242 4.87 2.02 -22.04
CA GLU A 242 3.94 2.76 -22.87
C GLU A 242 3.04 1.77 -23.59
N THR A 243 1.74 2.02 -23.54
CA THR A 243 0.71 1.22 -24.21
C THR A 243 -0.14 2.13 -25.07
N ASP A 244 -1.04 1.55 -25.85
CA ASP A 244 -2.04 2.29 -26.65
C ASP A 244 -2.93 3.18 -25.76
N PHE A 245 -3.03 2.86 -24.46
CA PHE A 245 -3.76 3.62 -23.45
C PHE A 245 -2.89 4.62 -22.68
N GLY A 246 -1.65 4.83 -23.13
CA GLY A 246 -0.67 5.75 -22.57
C GLY A 246 0.34 5.10 -21.62
N ARG A 247 1.06 5.94 -20.90
CA ARG A 247 2.15 5.53 -20.02
C ARG A 247 1.62 4.97 -18.70
N CYS A 248 2.05 3.75 -18.35
CA CYS A 248 1.73 3.08 -17.10
C CYS A 248 2.94 2.94 -16.20
N ASN A 249 2.76 3.14 -14.90
CA ASN A 249 3.75 2.89 -13.88
C ASN A 249 3.56 1.48 -13.30
N ILE A 250 4.65 0.81 -12.95
CA ILE A 250 4.59 -0.48 -12.27
C ILE A 250 5.11 -0.29 -10.84
N VAL A 251 4.26 -0.59 -9.88
CA VAL A 251 4.58 -0.55 -8.45
C VAL A 251 4.59 -1.97 -7.90
N LEU A 252 5.70 -2.32 -7.26
CA LEU A 252 5.84 -3.59 -6.56
C LEU A 252 5.26 -3.47 -5.16
N SER A 253 4.27 -4.31 -4.84
CA SER A 253 3.83 -4.50 -3.47
C SER A 253 3.89 -5.98 -3.10
N ARG A 254 4.37 -6.25 -1.89
CA ARG A 254 4.47 -7.62 -1.33
C ARG A 254 3.11 -8.17 -0.92
N TYR A 255 2.14 -7.30 -0.76
CA TYR A 255 0.79 -7.62 -0.26
C TYR A 255 -0.22 -7.89 -1.37
N VAL A 256 0.17 -7.65 -2.63
CA VAL A 256 -0.61 -8.12 -3.79
C VAL A 256 -0.42 -9.63 -3.92
N PRO A 257 -1.51 -10.42 -4.07
CA PRO A 257 -1.41 -11.85 -4.32
C PRO A 257 -0.52 -12.18 -5.50
N ALA A 258 0.14 -13.34 -5.46
CA ALA A 258 1.13 -13.70 -6.47
C ALA A 258 0.54 -13.95 -7.87
N ASP A 259 -0.75 -14.21 -7.92
CA ASP A 259 -1.56 -14.54 -9.11
C ASP A 259 -2.42 -13.36 -9.62
N THR A 260 -2.24 -12.18 -9.04
CA THR A 260 -3.13 -11.04 -9.29
C THR A 260 -2.36 -9.80 -9.74
N ILE A 261 -2.92 -9.08 -10.71
CA ILE A 261 -2.49 -7.75 -11.16
C ILE A 261 -3.64 -6.78 -10.89
N ILE A 262 -3.33 -5.61 -10.35
CA ILE A 262 -4.30 -4.53 -10.14
C ILE A 262 -3.91 -3.35 -11.00
N VAL A 263 -4.86 -2.82 -11.76
CA VAL A 263 -4.76 -1.50 -12.43
C VAL A 263 -5.51 -0.51 -11.55
N ALA A 264 -4.82 0.48 -11.04
CA ALA A 264 -5.41 1.46 -10.11
C ALA A 264 -5.16 2.89 -10.55
N SER A 265 -6.19 3.73 -10.40
CA SER A 265 -6.11 5.18 -10.46
C SER A 265 -5.88 5.69 -9.05
N LEU A 266 -4.64 6.09 -8.74
CA LEU A 266 -4.24 6.46 -7.36
C LEU A 266 -4.95 7.72 -6.86
N GLU A 267 -5.36 8.60 -7.75
CA GLU A 267 -6.06 9.86 -7.45
C GLU A 267 -7.45 9.62 -6.83
N GLU A 268 -8.06 8.49 -7.12
CA GLU A 268 -9.34 8.08 -6.53
C GLU A 268 -9.15 7.49 -5.13
N CYS A 269 -7.96 7.00 -4.84
CA CYS A 269 -7.62 6.36 -3.57
C CYS A 269 -7.14 7.39 -2.55
N ALA A 270 -7.68 7.35 -1.35
CA ALA A 270 -7.18 8.16 -0.25
C ALA A 270 -7.43 7.45 1.09
N PRO A 271 -6.51 7.55 2.04
CA PRO A 271 -6.79 7.13 3.40
C PRO A 271 -7.80 8.07 4.04
N CYS A 272 -8.72 7.50 4.82
CA CYS A 272 -9.68 8.24 5.64
C CYS A 272 -9.40 7.97 7.11
N PHE A 273 -9.40 9.01 7.94
CA PHE A 273 -9.08 8.92 9.35
C PHE A 273 -10.20 9.46 10.21
N MET A 274 -10.37 8.87 11.38
CA MET A 274 -11.14 9.50 12.45
C MET A 274 -10.19 10.28 13.35
N GLU A 275 -10.35 11.59 13.36
CA GLU A 275 -9.56 12.46 14.24
C GLU A 275 -10.12 12.44 15.65
N ILE A 276 -9.29 12.03 16.61
CA ILE A 276 -9.65 12.09 18.03
C ILE A 276 -9.33 13.47 18.57
N PRO A 277 -10.31 14.19 19.14
CA PRO A 277 -10.10 15.55 19.65
C PRO A 277 -8.91 15.65 20.58
N GLY A 278 -7.94 16.52 20.25
CA GLY A 278 -6.74 16.76 21.03
C GLY A 278 -5.62 15.72 20.87
N LYS A 279 -5.79 14.69 20.05
CA LYS A 279 -4.79 13.62 19.84
C LYS A 279 -4.40 13.41 18.38
N GLY A 280 -5.27 13.75 17.42
CA GLY A 280 -5.01 13.59 15.98
C GLY A 280 -5.37 12.22 15.45
N HIS A 281 -4.71 11.79 14.35
CA HIS A 281 -5.06 10.58 13.58
C HIS A 281 -4.44 9.31 14.20
N PHE A 282 -3.12 9.22 14.21
CA PHE A 282 -2.37 8.19 14.92
C PHE A 282 -1.55 8.84 16.03
N PHE A 283 -1.66 8.32 17.22
CA PHE A 283 -0.96 8.87 18.38
C PHE A 283 -0.42 7.78 19.29
N ALA A 284 0.62 8.12 20.02
CA ALA A 284 1.19 7.30 21.08
C ALA A 284 0.84 7.91 22.44
N GLU A 285 0.31 7.10 23.36
CA GLU A 285 -0.12 7.54 24.68
C GLU A 285 0.44 6.62 25.76
N PRO A 286 1.04 7.17 26.83
CA PRO A 286 1.49 6.39 27.95
C PRO A 286 0.29 5.77 28.70
N LEU A 287 0.39 4.49 28.98
CA LEU A 287 -0.60 3.75 29.77
C LEU A 287 -0.26 3.81 31.27
N ALA A 288 -1.27 3.55 32.09
CA ALA A 288 -1.07 3.42 33.54
C ALA A 288 -0.03 2.35 33.87
N LYS A 289 0.88 2.67 34.76
CA LYS A 289 1.94 1.76 35.19
C LYS A 289 1.38 0.59 35.97
N THR A 290 1.64 -0.62 35.47
CA THR A 290 1.32 -1.87 36.14
C THR A 290 2.60 -2.72 36.21
N GLY A 291 3.28 -2.68 37.38
CA GLY A 291 4.56 -3.36 37.56
C GLY A 291 5.78 -2.50 37.15
N ALA A 292 6.94 -3.16 37.03
CA ALA A 292 8.23 -2.51 36.79
C ALA A 292 8.53 -2.35 35.28
N SER A 293 7.62 -1.69 34.56
CA SER A 293 7.75 -1.42 33.14
C SER A 293 7.06 -0.10 32.75
N GLU A 294 7.52 0.52 31.70
CA GLU A 294 6.81 1.59 31.01
C GLU A 294 6.02 1.00 29.84
N LYS A 295 4.78 1.48 29.69
CA LYS A 295 3.86 1.01 28.67
C LYS A 295 3.33 2.19 27.89
N VAL A 296 3.34 2.07 26.57
CA VAL A 296 2.79 3.06 25.66
C VAL A 296 1.92 2.34 24.66
N GLN A 297 0.73 2.84 24.40
CA GLN A 297 -0.11 2.36 23.30
C GLN A 297 0.00 3.28 22.11
N ILE A 298 -0.07 2.70 20.92
CA ILE A 298 -0.32 3.39 19.67
C ILE A 298 -1.76 3.11 19.30
N TYR A 299 -2.50 4.12 18.90
CA TYR A 299 -3.89 3.99 18.49
C TYR A 299 -4.18 4.84 17.26
N GLY A 300 -4.99 4.33 16.35
CA GLY A 300 -5.50 5.08 15.21
C GLY A 300 -6.65 4.35 14.52
N GLU A 301 -7.54 5.11 13.90
CA GLU A 301 -8.63 4.59 13.09
C GLU A 301 -8.43 5.04 11.64
N ILE A 302 -8.34 4.07 10.73
CA ILE A 302 -8.05 4.32 9.32
C ILE A 302 -8.93 3.45 8.42
N GLY A 303 -9.26 3.95 7.25
CA GLY A 303 -9.98 3.21 6.21
C GLY A 303 -9.61 3.71 4.82
N LEU A 304 -9.90 2.93 3.81
CA LEU A 304 -9.60 3.25 2.42
C LEU A 304 -10.84 3.82 1.70
N ARG A 305 -10.72 5.03 1.15
CA ARG A 305 -11.59 5.51 0.09
C ARG A 305 -10.97 5.11 -1.25
N TYR A 306 -11.69 4.37 -2.06
CA TYR A 306 -11.25 3.92 -3.39
C TYR A 306 -12.00 4.62 -4.55
N GLY A 307 -12.86 5.60 -4.24
CA GLY A 307 -13.60 6.37 -5.25
C GLY A 307 -14.57 5.52 -6.05
N ASN A 308 -14.51 5.64 -7.38
CA ASN A 308 -15.32 4.84 -8.28
C ASN A 308 -14.58 3.55 -8.65
N GLU A 309 -15.18 2.39 -8.32
CA GLU A 309 -14.57 1.08 -8.59
C GLU A 309 -14.29 0.82 -10.09
N ARG A 310 -15.10 1.42 -10.99
CA ARG A 310 -14.93 1.28 -12.45
C ARG A 310 -13.65 1.90 -13.00
N LYS A 311 -13.00 2.77 -12.21
CA LYS A 311 -11.69 3.34 -12.58
C LYS A 311 -10.52 2.43 -12.21
N HIS A 312 -10.81 1.32 -11.57
CA HIS A 312 -9.84 0.29 -11.24
C HIS A 312 -10.16 -0.99 -11.99
N GLY A 313 -9.16 -1.86 -12.12
CA GLY A 313 -9.34 -3.18 -12.71
C GLY A 313 -8.45 -4.21 -12.04
N LYS A 314 -8.86 -5.46 -12.07
CA LYS A 314 -8.04 -6.58 -11.58
C LYS A 314 -8.03 -7.72 -12.57
N LEU A 315 -6.86 -8.36 -12.66
CA LEU A 315 -6.66 -9.60 -13.35
C LEU A 315 -6.28 -10.64 -12.29
N VAL A 316 -7.01 -11.75 -12.25
CA VAL A 316 -6.88 -12.77 -11.21
C VAL A 316 -6.59 -14.15 -11.81
N ASP A 317 -6.20 -15.09 -10.95
CA ASP A 317 -5.92 -16.49 -11.29
C ASP A 317 -4.91 -16.67 -12.43
N VAL A 318 -3.85 -15.88 -12.41
CA VAL A 318 -2.71 -16.04 -13.32
C VAL A 318 -1.92 -17.28 -12.94
N ALA A 319 -1.63 -18.17 -13.89
CA ALA A 319 -0.72 -19.30 -13.64
C ALA A 319 0.63 -18.81 -13.11
N VAL A 320 0.94 -19.10 -11.85
CA VAL A 320 2.26 -18.87 -11.24
C VAL A 320 3.07 -20.14 -11.45
N ALA A 321 4.12 -20.10 -12.27
CA ALA A 321 4.97 -21.26 -12.50
C ALA A 321 5.59 -21.72 -11.17
N GLY A 322 5.21 -22.93 -10.69
CA GLY A 322 5.82 -23.55 -9.52
C GLY A 322 4.87 -23.84 -8.35
N SER A 323 3.54 -23.91 -8.55
CA SER A 323 2.63 -24.57 -7.59
C SER A 323 2.37 -26.00 -7.98
#